data_41b432bdf3dcf449a84104807ceaa1b6
#
_entry.id   41b432bdf3dcf449a84104807ceaa1b6
#
_cell.length_a   1.000
_cell.length_b   1.000
_cell.length_c   1.000
_cell.angle_alpha   90.00
_cell.angle_beta   90.00
_cell.angle_gamma   90.00
#
_symmetry.space_group_name_H-M   'P 1'
#
loop_
_entity.id
_entity.type
_entity.pdbx_description
1 polymer ?
#
loop_
_entity_poly.entity_id
_entity_poly.type
_entity_poly.pdbx_seq_one_letter_code
_entity_poly.pdbx_strand_id
1 'polypeptide(L)' 'MSLQVELEQRRNTLIVRLRGELDHHTADQVRFKIEDAFLRGRCHHVVLNLQELSFMDSSG' A
#
# COMPACT_ATOMS: atom_id res chain seq x y z
N MET A 1 1.48 16.93 3.11
CA MET A 1 0.95 15.57 3.24
C MET A 1 1.84 14.61 2.55
N SER A 2 2.19 13.57 3.21
CA SER A 2 3.09 12.60 2.62
C SER A 2 2.61 11.20 2.98
N LEU A 3 2.64 10.35 1.99
CA LEU A 3 2.40 8.94 2.18
C LEU A 3 3.60 8.20 1.64
N GLN A 4 4.14 7.31 2.44
CA GLN A 4 5.25 6.47 2.03
C GLN A 4 4.76 5.06 1.86
N VAL A 5 5.15 4.45 0.75
CA VAL A 5 4.76 3.09 0.43
C VAL A 5 6.03 2.28 0.23
N GLU A 6 6.16 1.22 1.00
CA GLU A 6 7.27 0.30 0.86
C GLU A 6 6.74 -1.06 0.44
N LEU A 7 7.37 -1.62 -0.58
CA LEU A 7 6.98 -2.92 -1.09
C LEU A 7 8.12 -3.88 -0.91
N GLU A 8 7.82 -5.04 -0.36
CA GLU A 8 8.80 -6.10 -0.20
C GLU A 8 8.18 -7.40 -0.67
N GLN A 9 8.91 -8.14 -1.48
CA GLN A 9 8.44 -9.44 -1.93
C GLN A 9 9.27 -10.54 -1.30
N ARG A 10 8.61 -11.49 -0.67
CA ARG A 10 9.23 -12.67 -0.09
C ARG A 10 8.51 -13.90 -0.61
N ARG A 11 9.20 -14.69 -1.43
CA ARG A 11 8.61 -15.87 -2.05
C ARG A 11 7.37 -15.47 -2.82
N ASN A 12 6.21 -15.95 -2.39
CA ASN A 12 4.96 -15.66 -3.07
C ASN A 12 4.09 -14.65 -2.31
N THR A 13 4.70 -13.89 -1.39
CA THR A 13 4.00 -12.94 -0.58
C THR A 13 4.51 -11.53 -0.85
N LEU A 14 3.60 -10.62 -1.08
CA LEU A 14 3.92 -9.20 -1.21
C LEU A 14 3.56 -8.51 0.09
N ILE A 15 4.56 -7.87 0.69
CA ILE A 15 4.37 -7.12 1.93
C ILE A 15 4.37 -5.65 1.59
N VAL A 16 3.28 -4.97 1.95
CA VAL A 16 3.10 -3.56 1.67
C VAL A 16 3.04 -2.82 3.00
N ARG A 17 3.96 -1.88 3.18
CA ARG A 17 3.99 -1.04 4.38
C ARG A 17 3.61 0.37 3.99
N LEU A 18 2.65 0.91 4.69
CA LEU A 18 2.16 2.26 4.44
C LEU A 18 2.43 3.12 5.67
N ARG A 19 2.99 4.30 5.43
CA ARG A 19 3.28 5.26 6.48
C ARG A 19 2.78 6.61 6.07
N GLY A 20 2.21 7.34 7.01
CA GLY A 20 1.80 8.70 6.78
C GLY A 20 0.30 8.84 6.74
N GLU A 21 -0.18 9.62 5.80
CA GLU A 21 -1.58 9.95 5.72
C GLU A 21 -2.19 9.41 4.44
N LEU A 22 -3.32 8.76 4.58
CA LEU A 22 -4.03 8.18 3.44
C LEU A 22 -5.30 8.97 3.20
N ASP A 23 -5.46 9.45 1.99
CA ASP A 23 -6.68 10.12 1.55
C ASP A 23 -7.09 9.55 0.19
N HIS A 24 -8.07 10.17 -0.46
CA HIS A 24 -8.57 9.65 -1.74
C HIS A 24 -7.50 9.65 -2.83
N HIS A 25 -6.67 10.69 -2.85
CA HIS A 25 -5.62 10.79 -3.86
C HIS A 25 -4.56 9.73 -3.68
N THR A 26 -4.09 9.59 -2.43
CA THR A 26 -3.02 8.65 -2.15
C THR A 26 -3.52 7.22 -2.19
N ALA A 27 -4.80 7.00 -1.91
CA ALA A 27 -5.37 5.65 -1.98
C ALA A 27 -5.28 5.07 -3.39
N ASP A 28 -5.56 5.88 -4.41
CA ASP A 28 -5.44 5.41 -5.78
C ASP A 28 -4.00 5.08 -6.14
N GLN A 29 -3.06 5.90 -5.68
CA GLN A 29 -1.64 5.64 -5.93
C GLN A 29 -1.19 4.34 -5.29
N VAL A 30 -1.65 4.08 -4.08
CA VAL A 30 -1.33 2.84 -3.39
C VAL A 30 -1.90 1.66 -4.16
N ARG A 31 -3.14 1.76 -4.59
CA ARG A 31 -3.77 0.67 -5.34
C ARG A 31 -3.00 0.35 -6.60
N PHE A 32 -2.62 1.36 -7.37
CA PHE A 32 -1.86 1.14 -8.59
C PHE A 32 -0.51 0.49 -8.31
N LYS A 33 0.16 0.91 -7.27
CA LYS A 33 1.45 0.32 -6.92
C LYS A 33 1.31 -1.14 -6.53
N ILE A 34 0.29 -1.46 -5.77
CA ILE A 34 0.05 -2.84 -5.36
C ILE A 34 -0.31 -3.70 -6.56
N GLU A 35 -1.19 -3.22 -7.42
CA GLU A 35 -1.58 -3.97 -8.60
C GLU A 35 -0.39 -4.20 -9.52
N ASP A 36 0.41 -3.17 -9.73
CA ASP A 36 1.59 -3.30 -10.59
C ASP A 36 2.56 -4.33 -10.03
N ALA A 37 2.83 -4.27 -8.74
CA ALA A 37 3.74 -5.21 -8.11
C ALA A 37 3.17 -6.63 -8.14
N PHE A 38 1.87 -6.76 -7.95
CA PHE A 38 1.22 -8.06 -7.98
C PHE A 38 1.30 -8.70 -9.36
N LEU A 39 1.12 -7.91 -10.40
CA LEU A 39 1.18 -8.40 -11.77
C LEU A 39 2.59 -8.75 -12.19
N ARG A 40 3.59 -8.00 -11.71
CA ARG A 40 4.98 -8.25 -12.07
C ARG A 40 5.58 -9.40 -11.29
N GLY A 41 5.14 -9.57 -10.05
CA GLY A 41 5.63 -10.64 -9.22
C GLY A 41 4.75 -11.86 -9.32
N ARG A 42 5.22 -12.95 -8.74
CA ARG A 42 4.42 -14.17 -8.65
C ARG A 42 3.88 -14.29 -7.24
N CYS A 43 3.11 -13.29 -6.86
CA CYS A 43 2.57 -13.23 -5.51
C CYS A 43 1.21 -13.88 -5.46
N HIS A 44 0.99 -14.65 -4.41
CA HIS A 44 -0.32 -15.25 -4.15
C HIS A 44 -0.96 -14.65 -2.91
N HIS A 45 -0.19 -13.94 -2.13
CA HIS A 45 -0.66 -13.33 -0.89
C HIS A 45 -0.18 -11.90 -0.80
N VAL A 46 -1.02 -11.05 -0.23
CA VAL A 46 -0.66 -9.65 0.02
C VAL A 46 -0.88 -9.38 1.50
N VAL A 47 0.14 -8.84 2.14
CA VAL A 47 0.07 -8.45 3.54
C VAL A 47 0.18 -6.94 3.62
N LEU A 48 -0.79 -6.32 4.27
CA LEU A 48 -0.79 -4.87 4.44
C LEU A 48 -0.42 -4.54 5.88
N ASN A 49 0.63 -3.75 6.03
CA ASN A 49 1.05 -3.26 7.34
C ASN A 49 0.63 -1.80 7.45
N LEU A 50 -0.35 -1.53 8.30
CA LEU A 50 -0.95 -0.22 8.43
C LEU A 50 -0.66 0.42 9.80
N GLN A 51 0.33 -0.08 10.51
CA GLN A 51 0.58 0.37 11.88
C GLN A 51 0.92 1.85 11.97
N GLU A 52 1.58 2.36 10.96
CA GLU A 52 2.02 3.76 10.96
C GLU A 52 1.20 4.62 10.02
N LEU A 53 0.02 4.17 9.70
CA LEU A 53 -0.85 4.87 8.78
C LEU A 53 -1.96 5.60 9.53
N SER A 54 -2.15 6.86 9.17
CA SER A 54 -3.28 7.65 9.64
C SER A 54 -4.26 7.78 8.50
N PHE A 55 -5.53 7.62 8.80
CA PHE A 55 -6.57 7.78 7.81
C PHE A 55 -7.11 9.20 7.86
N MET A 56 -7.04 9.86 6.73
CA MET A 56 -7.58 11.20 6.59
C MET A 56 -8.94 11.06 5.93
N ASP A 57 -9.97 11.11 6.74
CA ASP A 57 -11.31 11.01 6.22
C ASP A 57 -11.81 12.39 5.86
N SER A 58 -11.81 12.66 4.59
CA SER A 58 -12.24 13.95 4.10
C SER A 58 -13.73 14.03 3.90
N SER A 59 -14.42 12.93 4.03
CA SER A 59 -15.85 12.93 3.86
C SER A 59 -16.57 13.33 5.12
N GLY A 60 -15.77 13.49 6.14
CA GLY A 60 -16.34 13.89 7.43
C GLY A 60 -17.34 14.89 7.22
#